data_3a45c727e4eaf79c674f1e6ce7b2a603
#
_entry.id   3a45c727e4eaf79c674f1e6ce7b2a603
#
_cell.length_a   1.000
_cell.length_b   1.000
_cell.length_c   1.000
_cell.angle_alpha   90.00
_cell.angle_beta   90.00
_cell.angle_gamma   90.00
#
_symmetry.space_group_name_H-M   'P 1'
#
loop_
_entity.id
_entity.type
_entity.pdbx_description
1 polymer ?
#
loop_
_entity_poly.entity_id
_entity_poly.type
_entity_poly.pdbx_seq_one_letter_code
_entity_poly.pdbx_strand_id
1 'polypeptide(L)'
;CTDLISEFYGRSRANWVVFVGLILNLWVVAILLLGGMLPGWEQYNEQGQMIRDAAGRLPVFYEIRKMTLAAVGASMVAYLAAQYVDVYLYHFWMKLTKGKHLWLRNNGSTMISQLVDTVAVILITYFTFNVFDPDSGAGLPINENQSVVFQLVVSFILAGYAFKAIAALLDTIPMYILSSILKYYLQMDPASVYADPDES
;
A
#
# COMPACT_ATOMS: atom_id res chain seq x y z
N CYS A 1 0.89 -0.30 12.80
CA CYS A 1 -0.35 -0.42 13.61
C CYS A 1 -0.97 -1.81 13.51
N THR A 2 -1.06 -2.43 12.34
CA THR A 2 -1.67 -3.75 12.13
C THR A 2 -0.99 -4.83 12.96
N ASP A 3 0.33 -4.78 13.08
CA ASP A 3 1.12 -5.74 13.86
C ASP A 3 0.85 -5.65 15.36
N LEU A 4 0.70 -4.40 15.89
CA LEU A 4 0.29 -4.21 17.29
C LEU A 4 -1.11 -4.76 17.53
N ILE A 5 -2.04 -4.56 16.62
CA ILE A 5 -3.39 -5.11 16.74
C ILE A 5 -3.35 -6.64 16.62
N SER A 6 -2.54 -7.17 15.71
CA SER A 6 -2.32 -8.62 15.62
C SER A 6 -1.74 -9.19 16.91
N GLU A 7 -0.79 -8.49 17.54
CA GLU A 7 -0.12 -8.93 18.76
C GLU A 7 -1.06 -8.99 19.97
N PHE A 8 -1.91 -7.95 20.16
CA PHE A 8 -2.77 -7.83 21.35
C PHE A 8 -4.20 -8.36 21.17
N TYR A 9 -4.69 -8.40 19.94
CA TYR A 9 -6.11 -8.68 19.64
C TYR A 9 -6.34 -9.80 18.64
N GLY A 10 -5.28 -10.39 18.10
CA GLY A 10 -5.37 -11.53 17.20
C GLY A 10 -5.64 -11.17 15.74
N ARG A 11 -5.60 -12.21 14.90
CA ARG A 11 -5.68 -12.12 13.42
C ARG A 11 -7.00 -11.53 12.92
N SER A 12 -8.11 -11.95 13.52
CA SER A 12 -9.44 -11.54 13.07
C SER A 12 -9.60 -10.02 13.15
N ARG A 13 -9.19 -9.41 14.27
CA ARG A 13 -9.29 -7.95 14.45
C ARG A 13 -8.30 -7.18 13.56
N ALA A 14 -7.11 -7.73 13.32
CA ALA A 14 -6.16 -7.16 12.37
C ALA A 14 -6.73 -7.14 10.94
N ASN A 15 -7.39 -8.19 10.48
CA ASN A 15 -8.05 -8.25 9.17
C ASN A 15 -9.18 -7.21 9.05
N TRP A 16 -9.93 -6.95 10.13
CA TRP A 16 -10.94 -5.89 10.14
C TRP A 16 -10.33 -4.50 9.93
N VAL A 17 -9.17 -4.22 10.50
CA VAL A 17 -8.46 -2.95 10.28
C VAL A 17 -8.03 -2.79 8.82
N VAL A 18 -7.54 -3.87 8.19
CA VAL A 18 -7.23 -3.89 6.76
C VAL A 18 -8.47 -3.59 5.93
N PHE A 19 -9.61 -4.19 6.28
CA PHE A 19 -10.87 -3.97 5.58
C PHE A 19 -11.38 -2.52 5.74
N VAL A 20 -11.28 -1.94 6.93
CA VAL A 20 -11.61 -0.52 7.17
C VAL A 20 -10.70 0.39 6.34
N GLY A 21 -9.41 0.09 6.26
CA GLY A 21 -8.48 0.81 5.38
C GLY A 21 -8.89 0.77 3.91
N LEU A 22 -9.38 -0.37 3.42
CA LEU A 22 -9.93 -0.51 2.08
C LEU A 22 -11.16 0.40 1.88
N ILE A 23 -12.11 0.38 2.83
CA ILE A 23 -13.32 1.24 2.76
C ILE A 23 -12.93 2.72 2.69
N LEU A 24 -11.96 3.15 3.50
CA LEU A 24 -11.48 4.53 3.47
C LEU A 24 -10.86 4.91 2.13
N ASN A 25 -10.08 4.02 1.51
CA ASN A 25 -9.55 4.25 0.17
C ASN A 25 -10.68 4.34 -0.89
N LEU A 26 -11.67 3.45 -0.83
CA LEU A 26 -12.85 3.52 -1.71
C LEU A 26 -13.63 4.82 -1.51
N TRP A 27 -13.71 5.31 -0.28
CA TRP A 27 -14.34 6.61 0.01
C TRP A 27 -13.60 7.77 -0.65
N VAL A 28 -12.27 7.79 -0.60
CA VAL A 28 -11.46 8.79 -1.31
C VAL A 28 -11.71 8.74 -2.82
N VAL A 29 -11.72 7.54 -3.41
CA VAL A 29 -12.06 7.34 -4.83
C VAL A 29 -13.45 7.88 -5.15
N ALA A 30 -14.44 7.58 -4.32
CA ALA A 30 -15.82 8.07 -4.52
C ALA A 30 -15.90 9.60 -4.50
N ILE A 31 -15.22 10.26 -3.55
CA ILE A 31 -15.17 11.73 -3.49
C ILE A 31 -14.53 12.32 -4.76
N LEU A 32 -13.43 11.72 -5.25
CA LEU A 32 -12.78 12.20 -6.47
C LEU A 32 -13.64 12.01 -7.72
N LEU A 33 -14.41 10.90 -7.80
CA LEU A 33 -15.34 10.67 -8.89
C LEU A 33 -16.53 11.64 -8.81
N LEU A 34 -17.12 11.83 -7.63
CA LEU A 34 -18.20 12.80 -7.41
C LEU A 34 -17.74 14.23 -7.74
N GLY A 35 -16.56 14.62 -7.29
CA GLY A 35 -15.99 15.93 -7.63
C GLY A 35 -15.79 16.13 -9.14
N GLY A 36 -15.50 15.05 -9.87
CA GLY A 36 -15.41 15.11 -11.32
C GLY A 36 -16.74 15.14 -12.05
N MET A 37 -17.87 14.78 -11.40
CA MET A 37 -19.20 14.88 -11.97
C MET A 37 -19.82 16.28 -11.81
N LEU A 38 -19.27 17.08 -10.89
CA LEU A 38 -19.77 18.45 -10.68
C LEU A 38 -19.37 19.33 -11.87
N PRO A 39 -20.25 20.27 -12.30
CA PRO A 39 -19.94 21.23 -13.34
C PRO A 39 -18.76 22.07 -12.88
N GLY A 40 -17.64 21.95 -13.58
CA GLY A 40 -16.38 22.53 -13.20
C GLY A 40 -15.64 23.21 -14.35
N TRP A 41 -14.37 23.30 -14.22
CA TRP A 41 -13.45 23.98 -15.11
C TRP A 41 -13.10 23.20 -16.38
N GLU A 42 -13.70 22.02 -16.57
CA GLU A 42 -13.50 21.21 -17.75
C GLU A 42 -14.29 21.82 -18.91
N GLN A 43 -13.61 22.52 -19.81
CA GLN A 43 -14.18 23.04 -21.04
C GLN A 43 -13.77 22.16 -22.20
N TYR A 44 -14.74 21.81 -23.03
CA TYR A 44 -14.53 21.01 -24.24
C TYR A 44 -14.73 21.87 -25.50
N ASN A 45 -13.91 21.68 -26.51
CA ASN A 45 -14.09 22.28 -27.80
C ASN A 45 -15.23 21.59 -28.59
N GLU A 46 -15.59 22.13 -29.75
CA GLU A 46 -16.63 21.56 -30.61
C GLU A 46 -16.33 20.12 -31.09
N GLN A 47 -15.06 19.71 -31.01
CA GLN A 47 -14.60 18.36 -31.36
C GLN A 47 -14.60 17.40 -30.17
N GLY A 48 -15.11 17.82 -28.99
CA GLY A 48 -15.15 17.02 -27.78
C GLY A 48 -13.78 16.84 -27.07
N GLN A 49 -12.77 17.61 -27.45
CA GLN A 49 -11.47 17.60 -26.82
C GLN A 49 -11.41 18.64 -25.71
N MET A 50 -10.78 18.29 -24.59
CA MET A 50 -10.60 19.19 -23.47
C MET A 50 -9.70 20.37 -23.83
N ILE A 51 -10.14 21.59 -23.55
CA ILE A 51 -9.40 22.82 -23.83
C ILE A 51 -8.16 22.87 -22.93
N ARG A 52 -7.01 23.07 -23.56
CA ARG A 52 -5.73 23.27 -22.86
C ARG A 52 -5.45 24.76 -22.65
N ASP A 53 -4.67 25.08 -21.61
CA ASP A 53 -4.22 26.45 -21.39
C ASP A 53 -3.21 26.92 -22.46
N ALA A 54 -2.79 28.18 -22.39
CA ALA A 54 -1.81 28.75 -23.31
C ALA A 54 -0.44 28.03 -23.31
N ALA A 55 -0.13 27.27 -22.28
CA ALA A 55 1.06 26.43 -22.13
C ALA A 55 0.81 24.95 -22.54
N GLY A 56 -0.37 24.63 -23.07
CA GLY A 56 -0.74 23.29 -23.53
C GLY A 56 -1.11 22.33 -22.39
N ARG A 57 -1.31 22.82 -21.17
CA ARG A 57 -1.63 21.99 -19.99
C ARG A 57 -3.13 21.77 -19.88
N LEU A 58 -3.51 20.62 -19.38
CA LEU A 58 -4.90 20.30 -19.01
C LEU A 58 -5.30 21.00 -17.69
N PRO A 59 -6.60 21.15 -17.41
CA PRO A 59 -7.06 21.67 -16.12
C PRO A 59 -6.45 20.89 -14.96
N VAL A 60 -5.89 21.61 -13.99
CA VAL A 60 -5.13 21.01 -12.86
C VAL A 60 -5.94 19.97 -12.09
N PHE A 61 -7.22 20.22 -11.84
CA PHE A 61 -8.08 19.26 -11.15
C PHE A 61 -8.24 17.95 -11.94
N TYR A 62 -8.36 18.03 -13.27
CA TYR A 62 -8.44 16.86 -14.14
C TYR A 62 -7.17 16.01 -14.08
N GLU A 63 -5.99 16.65 -14.17
CA GLU A 63 -4.71 15.94 -14.08
C GLU A 63 -4.52 15.30 -12.71
N ILE A 64 -4.79 16.05 -11.62
CA ILE A 64 -4.71 15.51 -10.26
C ILE A 64 -5.67 14.35 -10.07
N ARG A 65 -6.93 14.47 -10.52
CA ARG A 65 -7.93 13.41 -10.43
C ARG A 65 -7.46 12.15 -11.17
N LYS A 66 -7.01 12.31 -12.43
CA LYS A 66 -6.55 11.21 -13.27
C LYS A 66 -5.36 10.48 -12.63
N MET A 67 -4.34 11.23 -12.21
CA MET A 67 -3.15 10.66 -11.56
C MET A 67 -3.49 10.00 -10.22
N THR A 68 -4.34 10.61 -9.42
CA THR A 68 -4.72 10.07 -8.11
C THR A 68 -5.54 8.79 -8.26
N LEU A 69 -6.54 8.76 -9.16
CA LEU A 69 -7.33 7.55 -9.40
C LEU A 69 -6.46 6.40 -9.91
N ALA A 70 -5.52 6.70 -10.80
CA ALA A 70 -4.56 5.74 -11.32
C ALA A 70 -3.67 5.17 -10.21
N ALA A 71 -3.05 6.05 -9.42
CA ALA A 71 -2.17 5.66 -8.31
C ALA A 71 -2.92 4.90 -7.21
N VAL A 72 -4.11 5.38 -6.82
CA VAL A 72 -4.94 4.71 -5.80
C VAL A 72 -5.41 3.35 -6.30
N GLY A 73 -5.85 3.22 -7.55
CA GLY A 73 -6.31 1.96 -8.11
C GLY A 73 -5.21 0.89 -8.09
N ALA A 74 -4.02 1.21 -8.58
CA ALA A 74 -2.88 0.31 -8.54
C ALA A 74 -2.48 -0.05 -7.10
N SER A 75 -2.42 0.96 -6.23
CA SER A 75 -2.03 0.80 -4.83
C SER A 75 -3.04 -0.01 -4.02
N MET A 76 -4.34 0.07 -4.31
CA MET A 76 -5.36 -0.70 -3.58
C MET A 76 -5.19 -2.21 -3.76
N VAL A 77 -4.95 -2.66 -4.99
CA VAL A 77 -4.74 -4.09 -5.26
C VAL A 77 -3.46 -4.57 -4.58
N ALA A 78 -2.37 -3.81 -4.73
CA ALA A 78 -1.10 -4.12 -4.09
C ALA A 78 -1.20 -4.11 -2.56
N TYR A 79 -1.88 -3.11 -1.98
CA TYR A 79 -2.13 -3.00 -0.55
C TYR A 79 -2.85 -4.23 0.01
N LEU A 80 -3.94 -4.66 -0.64
CA LEU A 80 -4.68 -5.85 -0.18
C LEU A 80 -3.79 -7.09 -0.22
N ALA A 81 -3.09 -7.33 -1.33
CA ALA A 81 -2.19 -8.47 -1.46
C ALA A 81 -1.11 -8.45 -0.37
N ALA A 82 -0.44 -7.31 -0.19
CA ALA A 82 0.62 -7.16 0.80
C ALA A 82 0.12 -7.33 2.23
N GLN A 83 -1.03 -6.74 2.58
CA GLN A 83 -1.58 -6.85 3.94
C GLN A 83 -2.00 -8.27 4.29
N TYR A 84 -2.62 -9.00 3.36
CA TYR A 84 -2.94 -10.42 3.60
C TYR A 84 -1.68 -11.26 3.76
N VAL A 85 -0.66 -11.02 2.93
CA VAL A 85 0.64 -11.70 3.06
C VAL A 85 1.29 -11.38 4.39
N ASP A 86 1.28 -10.11 4.82
CA ASP A 86 1.85 -9.67 6.09
C ASP A 86 1.19 -10.37 7.28
N VAL A 87 -0.13 -10.29 7.39
CA VAL A 87 -0.88 -10.95 8.47
C VAL A 87 -0.66 -12.47 8.46
N TYR A 88 -0.65 -13.10 7.28
CA TYR A 88 -0.39 -14.53 7.16
C TYR A 88 1.01 -14.91 7.65
N LEU A 89 2.03 -14.19 7.19
CA LEU A 89 3.43 -14.44 7.56
C LEU A 89 3.70 -14.13 9.03
N TYR A 90 3.11 -13.06 9.58
CA TYR A 90 3.21 -12.75 10.98
C TYR A 90 2.77 -13.93 11.86
N HIS A 91 1.62 -14.52 11.57
CA HIS A 91 1.11 -15.69 12.28
C HIS A 91 1.91 -16.97 12.00
N PHE A 92 2.42 -17.13 10.78
CA PHE A 92 3.32 -18.23 10.45
C PHE A 92 4.59 -18.18 11.32
N TRP A 93 5.25 -17.02 11.38
CA TRP A 93 6.44 -16.81 12.22
C TRP A 93 6.10 -16.96 13.70
N MET A 94 4.93 -16.52 14.13
CA MET A 94 4.51 -16.69 15.51
C MET A 94 4.38 -18.15 15.91
N LYS A 95 3.72 -18.97 15.09
CA LYS A 95 3.61 -20.42 15.32
C LYS A 95 5.00 -21.08 15.32
N LEU A 96 5.86 -20.72 14.39
CA LEU A 96 7.21 -21.28 14.27
C LEU A 96 8.11 -20.94 15.47
N THR A 97 8.02 -19.72 15.99
CA THR A 97 8.85 -19.23 17.12
C THR A 97 8.20 -19.49 18.48
N LYS A 98 7.01 -20.09 18.53
CA LYS A 98 6.22 -20.30 19.76
C LYS A 98 6.06 -19.00 20.57
N GLY A 99 5.77 -17.90 19.89
CA GLY A 99 5.58 -16.58 20.49
C GLY A 99 6.86 -15.85 20.93
N LYS A 100 8.04 -16.48 20.74
CA LYS A 100 9.30 -15.91 21.20
C LYS A 100 9.94 -14.92 20.24
N HIS A 101 10.57 -14.23 19.93
CA HIS A 101 11.22 -13.40 18.90
C HIS A 101 10.25 -12.48 18.15
N LEU A 102 9.67 -11.50 18.87
CA LEU A 102 8.82 -10.45 18.31
C LEU A 102 9.48 -9.74 17.11
N TRP A 103 10.81 -9.48 17.19
CA TRP A 103 11.55 -8.87 16.09
C TRP A 103 11.45 -9.65 14.78
N LEU A 104 11.59 -10.97 14.82
CA LEU A 104 11.53 -11.82 13.63
C LEU A 104 10.12 -11.85 13.04
N ARG A 105 9.09 -11.87 13.88
CA ARG A 105 7.69 -11.83 13.43
C ARG A 105 7.39 -10.52 12.74
N ASN A 106 7.69 -9.40 13.38
CA ASN A 106 7.44 -8.07 12.86
C ASN A 106 8.26 -7.81 11.57
N ASN A 107 9.56 -7.91 11.65
CA ASN A 107 10.41 -7.61 10.48
C ASN A 107 10.32 -8.67 9.39
N GLY A 108 10.20 -9.95 9.73
CA GLY A 108 10.12 -11.03 8.75
C GLY A 108 8.85 -11.00 7.92
N SER A 109 7.68 -10.70 8.52
CA SER A 109 6.43 -10.53 7.77
C SER A 109 6.46 -9.26 6.94
N THR A 110 6.83 -8.13 7.56
CA THR A 110 6.83 -6.81 6.92
C THR A 110 7.80 -6.74 5.73
N MET A 111 9.00 -7.32 5.82
CA MET A 111 9.92 -7.32 4.70
C MET A 111 9.37 -8.07 3.48
N ILE A 112 8.76 -9.22 3.68
CA ILE A 112 8.20 -9.99 2.56
C ILE A 112 6.94 -9.30 2.00
N SER A 113 6.04 -8.83 2.85
CA SER A 113 4.84 -8.12 2.42
C SER A 113 5.16 -6.84 1.66
N GLN A 114 6.16 -6.08 2.09
CA GLN A 114 6.63 -4.88 1.37
C GLN A 114 7.29 -5.20 0.02
N LEU A 115 7.94 -6.35 -0.11
CA LEU A 115 8.43 -6.80 -1.41
C LEU A 115 7.26 -7.08 -2.35
N VAL A 116 6.25 -7.82 -1.87
CA VAL A 116 5.03 -8.11 -2.64
C VAL A 116 4.32 -6.81 -3.04
N ASP A 117 4.14 -5.87 -2.12
CA ASP A 117 3.56 -4.57 -2.39
C ASP A 117 4.34 -3.81 -3.47
N THR A 118 5.65 -3.73 -3.33
CA THR A 118 6.51 -2.99 -4.28
C THR A 118 6.45 -3.60 -5.69
N VAL A 119 6.55 -4.91 -5.78
CA VAL A 119 6.45 -5.62 -7.06
C VAL A 119 5.07 -5.42 -7.68
N ALA A 120 4.00 -5.59 -6.90
CA ALA A 120 2.64 -5.45 -7.38
C ALA A 120 2.34 -4.03 -7.87
N VAL A 121 2.66 -2.99 -7.09
CA VAL A 121 2.45 -1.59 -7.50
C VAL A 121 3.20 -1.29 -8.81
N ILE A 122 4.48 -1.64 -8.89
CA ILE A 122 5.30 -1.32 -10.06
C ILE A 122 4.80 -2.07 -11.31
N LEU A 123 4.48 -3.35 -11.19
CA LEU A 123 3.98 -4.12 -12.32
C LEU A 123 2.59 -3.64 -12.76
N ILE A 124 1.67 -3.41 -11.83
CA ILE A 124 0.33 -2.90 -12.16
C ILE A 124 0.45 -1.53 -12.83
N THR A 125 1.26 -0.62 -12.29
CA THR A 125 1.47 0.72 -12.87
C THR A 125 2.07 0.61 -14.27
N TYR A 126 3.10 -0.21 -14.44
CA TYR A 126 3.74 -0.40 -15.74
C TYR A 126 2.75 -0.95 -16.78
N PHE A 127 2.07 -2.05 -16.48
CA PHE A 127 1.13 -2.62 -17.44
C PHE A 127 -0.05 -1.70 -17.72
N THR A 128 -0.62 -1.08 -16.70
CA THR A 128 -1.80 -0.21 -16.89
C THR A 128 -1.46 1.05 -17.67
N PHE A 129 -0.38 1.74 -17.34
CA PHE A 129 -0.12 3.09 -17.86
C PHE A 129 1.00 3.18 -18.89
N ASN A 130 1.94 2.24 -18.93
CA ASN A 130 2.96 2.24 -19.97
C ASN A 130 2.59 1.34 -21.16
N VAL A 131 1.76 0.30 -20.93
CA VAL A 131 1.40 -0.66 -21.98
C VAL A 131 -0.01 -0.43 -22.51
N PHE A 132 -1.02 -0.34 -21.63
CA PHE A 132 -2.43 -0.23 -22.05
C PHE A 132 -2.89 1.22 -22.28
N ASP A 133 -2.37 2.20 -21.56
CA ASP A 133 -2.72 3.63 -21.72
C ASP A 133 -1.48 4.52 -21.67
N PRO A 134 -0.58 4.45 -22.68
CA PRO A 134 0.67 5.22 -22.68
C PRO A 134 0.45 6.73 -22.72
N ASP A 135 -0.68 7.18 -23.26
CA ASP A 135 -1.03 8.61 -23.34
C ASP A 135 -1.56 9.18 -22.01
N SER A 136 -1.72 8.33 -21.01
CA SER A 136 -2.21 8.76 -19.67
C SER A 136 -1.29 9.75 -18.98
N GLY A 137 0.01 9.71 -19.22
CA GLY A 137 1.02 10.47 -18.49
C GLY A 137 1.22 10.01 -17.03
N ALA A 138 0.54 8.94 -16.60
CA ALA A 138 0.62 8.36 -15.26
C ALA A 138 1.61 7.17 -15.17
N GLY A 139 2.24 6.80 -16.29
CA GLY A 139 3.18 5.69 -16.38
C GLY A 139 4.51 5.95 -15.69
N LEU A 140 5.28 4.88 -15.53
CA LEU A 140 6.64 4.97 -15.02
C LEU A 140 7.55 5.68 -16.05
N PRO A 141 8.47 6.53 -15.61
CA PRO A 141 9.42 7.21 -16.49
C PRO A 141 10.48 6.21 -17.02
N ILE A 142 10.17 5.56 -18.12
CA ILE A 142 11.05 4.57 -18.77
C ILE A 142 11.98 5.28 -19.75
N ASN A 143 13.28 4.99 -19.65
CA ASN A 143 14.29 5.47 -20.59
C ASN A 143 14.42 4.50 -21.76
N GLU A 144 14.20 4.96 -22.98
CA GLU A 144 14.26 4.15 -24.20
C GLU A 144 15.65 3.54 -24.48
N ASN A 145 16.71 4.16 -23.94
CA ASN A 145 18.09 3.69 -24.14
C ASN A 145 18.49 2.52 -23.24
N GLN A 146 17.61 2.06 -22.34
CA GLN A 146 17.88 0.98 -21.40
C GLN A 146 16.84 -0.11 -21.50
N SER A 147 17.23 -1.33 -21.14
CA SER A 147 16.28 -2.44 -21.05
C SER A 147 15.17 -2.13 -20.04
N VAL A 148 13.92 -2.27 -20.46
CA VAL A 148 12.75 -2.08 -19.59
C VAL A 148 12.83 -2.97 -18.35
N VAL A 149 13.20 -4.24 -18.51
CA VAL A 149 13.34 -5.19 -17.39
C VAL A 149 14.38 -4.70 -16.38
N PHE A 150 15.53 -4.21 -16.87
CA PHE A 150 16.57 -3.68 -15.98
C PHE A 150 16.04 -2.48 -15.17
N GLN A 151 15.34 -1.55 -15.82
CA GLN A 151 14.78 -0.39 -15.13
C GLN A 151 13.70 -0.79 -14.10
N LEU A 152 12.78 -1.69 -14.45
CA LEU A 152 11.75 -2.16 -13.53
C LEU A 152 12.38 -2.83 -12.31
N VAL A 153 13.35 -3.70 -12.50
CA VAL A 153 13.97 -4.46 -11.39
C VAL A 153 14.90 -3.58 -10.56
N VAL A 154 15.84 -2.88 -11.19
CA VAL A 154 16.91 -2.17 -10.45
C VAL A 154 16.47 -0.77 -10.04
N SER A 155 15.93 0.02 -10.96
CA SER A 155 15.60 1.42 -10.68
C SER A 155 14.34 1.60 -9.86
N PHE A 156 13.34 0.72 -10.04
CA PHE A 156 12.06 0.87 -9.34
C PHE A 156 11.88 -0.15 -8.22
N ILE A 157 11.96 -1.46 -8.49
CA ILE A 157 11.70 -2.48 -7.47
C ILE A 157 12.78 -2.47 -6.40
N LEU A 158 14.05 -2.61 -6.78
CA LEU A 158 15.15 -2.70 -5.82
C LEU A 158 15.32 -1.41 -5.01
N ALA A 159 15.31 -0.25 -5.67
CA ALA A 159 15.44 1.04 -4.99
C ALA A 159 14.24 1.31 -4.06
N GLY A 160 13.01 1.10 -4.54
CA GLY A 160 11.80 1.27 -3.73
C GLY A 160 11.73 0.30 -2.55
N TYR A 161 12.11 -0.96 -2.77
CA TYR A 161 12.17 -1.96 -1.72
C TYR A 161 13.26 -1.66 -0.68
N ALA A 162 14.45 -1.23 -1.10
CA ALA A 162 15.53 -0.87 -0.19
C ALA A 162 15.11 0.26 0.77
N PHE A 163 14.46 1.29 0.24
CA PHE A 163 13.93 2.37 1.06
C PHE A 163 12.90 1.87 2.08
N LYS A 164 11.94 1.06 1.64
CA LYS A 164 10.92 0.47 2.52
C LYS A 164 11.51 -0.46 3.57
N ALA A 165 12.50 -1.27 3.21
CA ALA A 165 13.19 -2.18 4.14
C ALA A 165 13.92 -1.41 5.25
N ILE A 166 14.59 -0.31 4.91
CA ILE A 166 15.23 0.56 5.91
C ILE A 166 14.17 1.18 6.84
N ALA A 167 13.08 1.68 6.28
CA ALA A 167 11.98 2.25 7.06
C ALA A 167 11.37 1.21 8.02
N ALA A 168 11.16 -0.02 7.56
CA ALA A 168 10.63 -1.11 8.40
C ALA A 168 11.56 -1.47 9.57
N LEU A 169 12.87 -1.48 9.34
CA LEU A 169 13.84 -1.69 10.40
C LEU A 169 13.80 -0.56 11.46
N LEU A 170 13.66 0.67 11.02
CA LEU A 170 13.52 1.82 11.92
C LEU A 170 12.20 1.77 12.69
N ASP A 171 11.11 1.31 12.08
CA ASP A 171 9.79 1.17 12.72
C ASP A 171 9.77 0.12 13.84
N THR A 172 10.75 -0.76 13.87
CA THR A 172 10.92 -1.72 14.98
C THR A 172 11.08 -1.03 16.33
N ILE A 173 11.73 0.13 16.39
CA ILE A 173 11.97 0.87 17.65
C ILE A 173 10.65 1.33 18.28
N PRO A 174 9.79 2.12 17.57
CA PRO A 174 8.49 2.52 18.11
C PRO A 174 7.58 1.31 18.39
N MET A 175 7.67 0.23 17.62
CA MET A 175 6.91 -1.00 17.86
C MET A 175 7.22 -1.60 19.24
N TYR A 176 8.49 -1.72 19.62
CA TYR A 176 8.88 -2.23 20.94
C TYR A 176 8.46 -1.29 22.07
N ILE A 177 8.61 0.02 21.88
CA ILE A 177 8.19 1.02 22.88
C ILE A 177 6.68 0.93 23.10
N LEU A 178 5.89 0.97 22.03
CA LEU A 178 4.44 0.90 22.10
C LEU A 178 3.95 -0.44 22.68
N SER A 179 4.56 -1.55 22.29
CA SER A 179 4.24 -2.86 22.84
C SER A 179 4.48 -2.89 24.36
N SER A 180 5.59 -2.33 24.84
CA SER A 180 5.87 -2.25 26.29
C SER A 180 4.87 -1.37 27.02
N ILE A 181 4.53 -0.21 26.48
CA ILE A 181 3.54 0.70 27.04
C ILE A 181 2.16 0.05 27.10
N LEU A 182 1.73 -0.58 26.02
CA LEU A 182 0.44 -1.24 25.93
C LEU A 182 0.33 -2.43 26.88
N LYS A 183 1.37 -3.24 27.03
CA LYS A 183 1.42 -4.31 28.05
C LYS A 183 1.17 -3.78 29.45
N TYR A 184 1.81 -2.66 29.78
CA TYR A 184 1.65 -2.04 31.10
C TYR A 184 0.24 -1.48 31.30
N TYR A 185 -0.31 -0.77 30.27
CA TYR A 185 -1.62 -0.14 30.38
C TYR A 185 -2.77 -1.13 30.33
N LEU A 186 -2.72 -2.11 29.42
CA LEU A 186 -3.80 -3.07 29.21
C LEU A 186 -3.74 -4.25 30.19
N GLN A 187 -2.62 -4.41 30.90
CA GLN A 187 -2.35 -5.57 31.78
C GLN A 187 -2.59 -6.91 31.07
N MET A 188 -2.42 -6.94 29.74
CA MET A 188 -2.59 -8.12 28.91
C MET A 188 -1.23 -8.67 28.51
N ASP A 189 -1.07 -10.00 28.64
CA ASP A 189 0.08 -10.67 28.04
C ASP A 189 -0.33 -11.11 26.61
N PRO A 190 0.33 -10.64 25.56
CA PRO A 190 0.05 -11.06 24.20
C PRO A 190 0.11 -12.57 23.99
N ALA A 191 0.91 -13.28 24.78
CA ALA A 191 0.98 -14.74 24.72
C ALA A 191 -0.33 -15.42 25.15
N SER A 192 -1.18 -14.78 25.98
CA SER A 192 -2.45 -15.32 26.43
C SER A 192 -3.54 -15.28 25.35
N VAL A 193 -3.47 -14.34 24.40
CA VAL A 193 -4.44 -14.19 23.29
C VAL A 193 -4.37 -15.38 22.33
N TYR A 194 -3.25 -16.10 22.30
CA TYR A 194 -3.02 -17.24 21.42
C TYR A 194 -3.05 -18.59 22.16
N ALA A 195 -3.28 -18.56 23.47
CA ALA A 195 -3.47 -19.77 24.27
C ALA A 195 -4.91 -20.31 24.18
N ASP A 196 -5.84 -19.53 23.61
CA ASP A 196 -7.23 -19.92 23.44
C ASP A 196 -7.42 -20.63 22.09
N PRO A 197 -7.73 -21.94 22.07
CA PRO A 197 -7.86 -22.71 20.82
C PRO A 197 -9.10 -22.36 20.01
N ASP A 198 -10.04 -21.58 20.53
CA ASP A 198 -11.34 -21.30 19.88
C ASP A 198 -11.33 -20.01 19.01
N GLU A 199 -10.24 -19.25 18.94
CA GLU A 199 -10.10 -18.05 18.08
C GLU A 199 -9.21 -18.26 16.84
N SER A 200 -9.03 -19.47 16.33
CA SER A 200 -8.26 -19.77 15.12
C SER A 200 -9.10 -19.76 13.84
#